data_e940ac65b2f64d48dcbdac41dc440b0c
#
_entry.id   e940ac65b2f64d48dcbdac41dc440b0c
#
_cell.length_a   1.000
_cell.length_b   1.000
_cell.length_c   1.000
_cell.angle_alpha   90.00
_cell.angle_beta   90.00
_cell.angle_gamma   90.00
#
_symmetry.space_group_name_H-M   'P 1'
#
loop_
_entity.id
_entity.type
_entity.pdbx_description
1 polymer ?
#
loop_
_entity_poly.entity_id
_entity_poly.type
_entity_poly.pdbx_seq_one_letter_code
_entity_poly.pdbx_strand_id
1 'polypeptide(L)'
;ANTRAYCIMDADTGLVLAQQNMNEELHPASITKVMTLGLACEKAQGQWEDVKLTVSHEDVYSLAGTDSSHIALQEGEAVPLTDALYATMMASANDGANLLAEYFGGGTIADGVAAMNAQVKELGLQHTHFANPHGISDEDHYTSCYDMAQILRWALTQPGFETLFTRNEMYTMGPTNVQP
;
A
#
# COMPACT_ATOMS: atom_id res chain seq x y z
N ALA A 1 -1.53 10.61 -25.72
CA ALA A 1 -1.44 9.33 -25.01
C ALA A 1 -2.83 8.71 -25.01
N ASN A 2 -2.95 7.46 -25.42
CA ASN A 2 -4.22 6.74 -25.36
C ASN A 2 -4.39 6.20 -23.93
N THR A 3 -5.05 6.96 -23.07
CA THR A 3 -5.42 6.50 -21.74
C THR A 3 -6.64 5.59 -21.84
N ARG A 4 -6.53 4.36 -21.33
CA ARG A 4 -7.62 3.36 -21.40
C ARG A 4 -8.76 3.71 -20.45
N ALA A 5 -8.43 4.12 -19.22
CA ALA A 5 -9.39 4.52 -18.21
C ALA A 5 -8.83 5.63 -17.31
N TYR A 6 -9.68 6.51 -16.82
CA TYR A 6 -9.32 7.48 -15.79
C TYR A 6 -10.56 7.93 -15.00
N CYS A 7 -10.31 8.45 -13.80
CA CYS A 7 -11.30 9.13 -12.97
C CYS A 7 -10.61 10.32 -12.30
N ILE A 8 -11.18 11.51 -12.46
CA ILE A 8 -10.79 12.72 -11.75
C ILE A 8 -11.90 13.02 -10.75
N MET A 9 -11.54 13.05 -9.48
CA MET A 9 -12.47 13.20 -8.38
C MET A 9 -12.05 14.34 -7.48
N ASP A 10 -13.02 15.12 -7.02
CA ASP A 10 -12.82 16.08 -5.94
C ASP A 10 -12.59 15.34 -4.63
N ALA A 11 -11.45 15.58 -3.97
CA ALA A 11 -11.06 14.85 -2.78
C ALA A 11 -11.96 15.13 -1.56
N ASP A 12 -12.50 16.33 -1.46
CA ASP A 12 -13.34 16.74 -0.32
C ASP A 12 -14.76 16.17 -0.44
N THR A 13 -15.34 16.24 -1.63
CA THR A 13 -16.75 15.90 -1.85
C THR A 13 -16.97 14.50 -2.43
N GLY A 14 -15.95 13.91 -3.08
CA GLY A 14 -16.08 12.66 -3.85
C GLY A 14 -16.80 12.85 -5.20
N LEU A 15 -17.03 14.10 -5.64
CA LEU A 15 -17.65 14.38 -6.92
C LEU A 15 -16.72 13.99 -8.07
N VAL A 16 -17.21 13.19 -9.01
CA VAL A 16 -16.49 12.88 -10.25
C VAL A 16 -16.57 14.08 -11.19
N LEU A 17 -15.43 14.67 -11.52
CA LEU A 17 -15.30 15.83 -12.39
C LEU A 17 -15.12 15.45 -13.86
N ALA A 18 -14.40 14.35 -14.12
CA ALA A 18 -14.20 13.79 -15.45
C ALA A 18 -13.86 12.31 -15.34
N GLN A 19 -14.25 11.52 -16.35
CA GLN A 19 -13.99 10.08 -16.33
C GLN A 19 -14.02 9.49 -17.73
N GLN A 20 -13.36 8.36 -17.89
CA GLN A 20 -13.47 7.44 -19.02
C GLN A 20 -13.30 6.01 -18.48
N ASN A 21 -14.25 5.14 -18.78
CA ASN A 21 -14.22 3.73 -18.37
C ASN A 21 -13.89 3.55 -16.88
N MET A 22 -14.40 4.45 -16.01
CA MET A 22 -13.98 4.53 -14.61
C MET A 22 -14.27 3.28 -13.79
N ASN A 23 -15.22 2.44 -14.22
CA ASN A 23 -15.60 1.20 -13.55
C ASN A 23 -15.01 -0.06 -14.23
N GLU A 24 -14.16 0.10 -15.24
CA GLU A 24 -13.48 -1.01 -15.87
C GLU A 24 -12.49 -1.66 -14.89
N GLU A 25 -12.61 -2.98 -14.73
CA GLU A 25 -11.68 -3.74 -13.88
C GLU A 25 -10.34 -3.93 -14.57
N LEU A 26 -9.28 -3.46 -13.93
CA LEU A 26 -7.92 -3.46 -14.43
C LEU A 26 -6.95 -3.90 -13.33
N HIS A 27 -5.79 -4.41 -13.72
CA HIS A 27 -4.72 -4.70 -12.78
C HIS A 27 -4.06 -3.40 -12.29
N PRO A 28 -4.07 -3.12 -10.96
CA PRO A 28 -3.60 -1.86 -10.42
C PRO A 28 -2.09 -1.70 -10.39
N ALA A 29 -1.33 -2.80 -10.39
CA ALA A 29 0.10 -2.76 -10.11
C ALA A 29 0.39 -2.03 -8.78
N SER A 30 1.46 -1.24 -8.71
CA SER A 30 1.93 -0.61 -7.45
C SER A 30 0.98 0.42 -6.85
N ILE A 31 -0.05 0.89 -7.55
CA ILE A 31 -1.07 1.74 -6.90
C ILE A 31 -1.88 0.99 -5.83
N THR A 32 -1.82 -0.34 -5.80
CA THR A 32 -2.26 -1.18 -4.68
C THR A 32 -1.74 -0.67 -3.34
N LYS A 33 -0.50 -0.18 -3.30
CA LYS A 33 0.17 0.29 -2.08
C LYS A 33 -0.52 1.49 -1.42
N VAL A 34 -1.39 2.20 -2.11
CA VAL A 34 -2.23 3.25 -1.52
C VAL A 34 -3.12 2.65 -0.42
N MET A 35 -3.75 1.50 -0.66
CA MET A 35 -4.54 0.79 0.34
C MET A 35 -3.66 0.29 1.49
N THR A 36 -2.54 -0.33 1.17
CA THR A 36 -1.57 -0.85 2.16
C THR A 36 -1.08 0.25 3.10
N LEU A 37 -0.66 1.39 2.54
CA LEU A 37 -0.20 2.54 3.31
C LEU A 37 -1.33 3.21 4.09
N GLY A 38 -2.52 3.30 3.52
CA GLY A 38 -3.70 3.82 4.20
C GLY A 38 -4.03 3.04 5.46
N LEU A 39 -4.06 1.70 5.38
CA LEU A 39 -4.30 0.82 6.53
C LEU A 39 -3.17 0.86 7.56
N ALA A 40 -1.92 0.95 7.13
CA ALA A 40 -0.79 1.12 8.04
C ALA A 40 -0.89 2.45 8.82
N CYS A 41 -1.25 3.54 8.15
CA CYS A 41 -1.48 4.84 8.78
C CYS A 41 -2.68 4.82 9.73
N GLU A 42 -3.78 4.14 9.34
CA GLU A 42 -4.95 3.95 10.21
C GLU A 42 -4.56 3.19 11.49
N LYS A 43 -3.84 2.09 11.36
CA LYS A 43 -3.36 1.30 12.52
C LYS A 43 -2.46 2.12 13.44
N ALA A 44 -1.55 2.90 12.88
CA ALA A 44 -0.54 3.64 13.62
C ALA A 44 -1.09 4.91 14.29
N GLN A 45 -2.20 5.47 13.80
CA GLN A 45 -2.81 6.70 14.36
C GLN A 45 -1.81 7.85 14.59
N GLY A 46 -0.84 8.01 13.67
CA GLY A 46 0.23 9.01 13.78
C GLY A 46 1.36 8.64 14.76
N GLN A 47 1.29 7.50 15.42
CA GLN A 47 2.29 7.00 16.37
C GLN A 47 3.34 6.14 15.65
N TRP A 48 4.22 6.78 14.87
CA TRP A 48 5.24 6.07 14.09
C TRP A 48 6.57 5.91 14.85
N GLU A 49 6.87 6.87 15.72
CA GLU A 49 8.10 6.88 16.52
C GLU A 49 8.12 5.68 17.47
N ASP A 50 9.30 5.12 17.66
CA ASP A 50 9.56 3.98 18.54
C ASP A 50 8.85 2.65 18.14
N VAL A 51 8.13 2.60 17.04
CA VAL A 51 7.57 1.36 16.51
C VAL A 51 8.58 0.72 15.57
N LYS A 52 8.95 -0.53 15.87
CA LYS A 52 9.81 -1.37 15.02
C LYS A 52 9.06 -2.63 14.61
N LEU A 53 9.21 -2.99 13.36
CA LEU A 53 8.62 -4.18 12.75
C LEU A 53 9.73 -5.18 12.50
N THR A 54 9.50 -6.45 12.82
CA THR A 54 10.46 -7.52 12.53
C THR A 54 10.09 -8.19 11.23
N VAL A 55 11.01 -8.19 10.28
CA VAL A 55 10.84 -8.81 8.96
C VAL A 55 10.70 -10.32 9.12
N SER A 56 9.63 -10.89 8.63
CA SER A 56 9.38 -12.33 8.64
C SER A 56 10.06 -13.01 7.45
N HIS A 57 10.13 -14.33 7.51
CA HIS A 57 10.53 -15.15 6.36
C HIS A 57 9.63 -14.90 5.14
N GLU A 58 8.32 -14.80 5.37
CA GLU A 58 7.32 -14.65 4.31
C GLU A 58 7.43 -13.29 3.60
N ASP A 59 7.76 -12.21 4.32
CA ASP A 59 7.95 -10.87 3.75
C ASP A 59 8.93 -10.85 2.58
N VAL A 60 9.97 -11.67 2.67
CA VAL A 60 11.07 -11.69 1.71
C VAL A 60 10.92 -12.85 0.73
N TYR A 61 10.72 -14.06 1.24
CA TYR A 61 10.76 -15.27 0.40
C TYR A 61 9.52 -15.45 -0.48
N SER A 62 8.36 -14.87 -0.12
CA SER A 62 7.20 -14.84 -1.00
C SER A 62 7.45 -14.07 -2.30
N LEU A 63 8.46 -13.21 -2.32
CA LEU A 63 8.87 -12.42 -3.49
C LEU A 63 9.98 -13.10 -4.31
N ALA A 64 10.50 -14.25 -3.85
CA ALA A 64 11.60 -14.95 -4.53
C ALA A 64 11.19 -15.34 -5.96
N GLY A 65 12.05 -15.02 -6.92
CA GLY A 65 11.80 -15.29 -8.34
C GLY A 65 10.89 -14.28 -9.03
N THR A 66 10.42 -13.25 -8.33
CA THR A 66 9.74 -12.12 -8.94
C THR A 66 10.75 -11.04 -9.34
N ASP A 67 10.53 -10.42 -10.51
CA ASP A 67 11.29 -9.23 -10.93
C ASP A 67 10.54 -7.99 -10.44
N SER A 68 10.60 -7.75 -9.14
CA SER A 68 9.81 -6.70 -8.49
C SER A 68 10.67 -5.76 -7.64
N SER A 69 10.21 -4.52 -7.47
CA SER A 69 10.90 -3.52 -6.64
C SER A 69 10.93 -3.95 -5.17
N HIS A 70 12.10 -3.90 -4.54
CA HIS A 70 12.31 -4.18 -3.13
C HIS A 70 13.49 -3.36 -2.60
N ILE A 71 13.61 -3.26 -1.28
CA ILE A 71 14.73 -2.61 -0.59
C ILE A 71 15.70 -3.61 0.07
N ALA A 72 15.60 -4.88 -0.34
CA ALA A 72 16.45 -5.98 0.13
C ALA A 72 16.39 -6.21 1.65
N LEU A 73 15.21 -6.14 2.23
CA LEU A 73 14.99 -6.52 3.63
C LEU A 73 15.41 -7.97 3.87
N GLN A 74 15.88 -8.26 5.07
CA GLN A 74 16.33 -9.58 5.47
C GLN A 74 15.50 -10.11 6.64
N GLU A 75 15.25 -11.42 6.65
CA GLU A 75 14.56 -12.09 7.76
C GLU A 75 15.22 -11.75 9.10
N GLY A 76 14.42 -11.38 10.10
CA GLY A 76 14.89 -10.98 11.42
C GLY A 76 15.36 -9.53 11.52
N GLU A 77 15.32 -8.79 10.42
CA GLU A 77 15.64 -7.36 10.43
C GLU A 77 14.57 -6.56 11.20
N ALA A 78 15.03 -5.67 12.09
CA ALA A 78 14.15 -4.77 12.84
C ALA A 78 14.09 -3.41 12.13
N VAL A 79 12.98 -3.17 11.43
CA VAL A 79 12.78 -1.97 10.59
C VAL A 79 11.88 -0.98 11.33
N PRO A 80 12.30 0.29 11.51
CA PRO A 80 11.41 1.31 12.02
C PRO A 80 10.17 1.45 11.12
N LEU A 81 8.98 1.60 11.73
CA LEU A 81 7.73 1.77 10.98
C LEU A 81 7.82 2.94 9.98
N THR A 82 8.42 4.06 10.40
CA THR A 82 8.63 5.22 9.54
C THR A 82 9.41 4.85 8.27
N ASP A 83 10.49 4.07 8.42
CA ASP A 83 11.31 3.62 7.29
C ASP A 83 10.53 2.69 6.36
N ALA A 84 9.76 1.73 6.91
CA ALA A 84 8.90 0.84 6.13
C ALA A 84 7.85 1.61 5.33
N LEU A 85 7.23 2.63 5.92
CA LEU A 85 6.24 3.50 5.26
C LEU A 85 6.87 4.27 4.08
N TYR A 86 7.99 4.94 4.31
CA TYR A 86 8.67 5.70 3.26
C TYR A 86 9.26 4.81 2.17
N ALA A 87 9.84 3.67 2.50
CA ALA A 87 10.33 2.72 1.52
C ALA A 87 9.20 2.20 0.60
N THR A 88 8.07 1.85 1.19
CA THR A 88 6.90 1.38 0.44
C THR A 88 6.34 2.46 -0.47
N MET A 89 6.24 3.71 0.01
CA MET A 89 5.74 4.83 -0.78
C MET A 89 6.72 5.26 -1.87
N MET A 90 7.99 5.49 -1.53
CA MET A 90 8.93 6.19 -2.41
C MET A 90 9.73 5.25 -3.31
N ALA A 91 10.11 4.07 -2.81
CA ALA A 91 10.83 3.06 -3.58
C ALA A 91 9.90 1.98 -4.16
N SER A 92 8.60 2.06 -3.86
CA SER A 92 7.62 1.03 -4.25
C SER A 92 8.02 -0.37 -3.74
N ALA A 93 8.62 -0.45 -2.54
CA ALA A 93 9.18 -1.67 -1.98
C ALA A 93 8.10 -2.71 -1.70
N ASN A 94 8.19 -3.88 -2.37
CA ASN A 94 7.22 -4.96 -2.19
C ASN A 94 7.45 -5.72 -0.88
N ASP A 95 8.69 -5.89 -0.45
CA ASP A 95 9.05 -6.41 0.87
C ASP A 95 8.55 -5.48 2.00
N GLY A 96 8.67 -4.17 1.82
CA GLY A 96 8.07 -3.18 2.71
C GLY A 96 6.54 -3.29 2.77
N ALA A 97 5.87 -3.50 1.64
CA ALA A 97 4.43 -3.68 1.59
C ALA A 97 3.96 -4.96 2.32
N ASN A 98 4.70 -6.07 2.19
CA ASN A 98 4.44 -7.30 2.94
C ASN A 98 4.56 -7.07 4.44
N LEU A 99 5.67 -6.45 4.88
CA LEU A 99 5.91 -6.12 6.28
C LEU A 99 4.80 -5.24 6.87
N LEU A 100 4.34 -4.24 6.11
CA LEU A 100 3.20 -3.40 6.54
C LEU A 100 1.89 -4.20 6.62
N ALA A 101 1.66 -5.13 5.68
CA ALA A 101 0.47 -5.98 5.71
C ALA A 101 0.44 -6.88 6.96
N GLU A 102 1.55 -7.46 7.38
CA GLU A 102 1.66 -8.16 8.65
C GLU A 102 1.36 -7.22 9.84
N TYR A 103 1.90 -6.00 9.80
CA TYR A 103 1.69 -5.02 10.86
C TYR A 103 0.21 -4.67 11.07
N PHE A 104 -0.52 -4.29 10.01
CA PHE A 104 -1.93 -3.92 10.19
C PHE A 104 -2.87 -5.12 10.21
N GLY A 105 -2.46 -6.27 9.66
CA GLY A 105 -3.25 -7.50 9.64
C GLY A 105 -3.22 -8.29 10.96
N GLY A 106 -2.23 -8.03 11.81
CA GLY A 106 -2.11 -8.72 13.10
C GLY A 106 -1.13 -9.89 13.10
N GLY A 107 -0.21 -9.96 12.13
CA GLY A 107 0.94 -10.86 12.16
C GLY A 107 1.17 -11.74 10.93
N THR A 108 0.27 -11.75 9.96
CA THR A 108 0.47 -12.47 8.69
C THR A 108 0.10 -11.60 7.49
N ILE A 109 0.75 -11.84 6.34
CA ILE A 109 0.40 -11.18 5.07
C ILE A 109 -1.06 -11.51 4.70
N ALA A 110 -1.49 -12.75 4.89
CA ALA A 110 -2.86 -13.19 4.58
C ALA A 110 -3.92 -12.40 5.36
N ASP A 111 -3.70 -12.18 6.66
CA ASP A 111 -4.59 -11.36 7.48
C ASP A 111 -4.56 -9.89 7.04
N GLY A 112 -3.41 -9.39 6.59
CA GLY A 112 -3.27 -8.08 5.99
C GLY A 112 -4.12 -7.95 4.73
N VAL A 113 -4.03 -8.90 3.81
CA VAL A 113 -4.86 -8.94 2.60
C VAL A 113 -6.35 -9.03 2.94
N ALA A 114 -6.72 -9.82 3.95
CA ALA A 114 -8.10 -9.88 4.43
C ALA A 114 -8.57 -8.50 4.95
N ALA A 115 -7.72 -7.76 5.66
CA ALA A 115 -8.02 -6.40 6.11
C ALA A 115 -8.19 -5.43 4.92
N MET A 116 -7.36 -5.55 3.87
CA MET A 116 -7.51 -4.76 2.65
C MET A 116 -8.88 -4.98 2.00
N ASN A 117 -9.29 -6.23 1.84
CA ASN A 117 -10.59 -6.57 1.26
C ASN A 117 -11.77 -6.20 2.19
N ALA A 118 -11.60 -6.23 3.50
CA ALA A 118 -12.58 -5.72 4.44
C ALA A 118 -12.80 -4.21 4.27
N GLN A 119 -11.72 -3.45 4.07
CA GLN A 119 -11.79 -2.00 3.80
C GLN A 119 -12.47 -1.69 2.46
N VAL A 120 -12.20 -2.46 1.41
CA VAL A 120 -12.93 -2.37 0.14
C VAL A 120 -14.44 -2.48 0.36
N LYS A 121 -14.85 -3.46 1.16
CA LYS A 121 -16.26 -3.71 1.49
C LYS A 121 -16.86 -2.56 2.33
N GLU A 122 -16.11 -2.07 3.31
CA GLU A 122 -16.55 -0.96 4.16
C GLU A 122 -16.76 0.33 3.35
N LEU A 123 -15.89 0.58 2.36
CA LEU A 123 -16.05 1.71 1.43
C LEU A 123 -17.15 1.49 0.39
N GLY A 124 -17.78 0.31 0.35
CA GLY A 124 -18.86 -0.01 -0.59
C GLY A 124 -18.39 -0.16 -2.03
N LEU A 125 -17.11 -0.46 -2.26
CA LEU A 125 -16.54 -0.59 -3.61
C LEU A 125 -16.87 -1.94 -4.22
N GLN A 126 -17.18 -1.97 -5.51
CA GLN A 126 -17.72 -3.15 -6.18
C GLN A 126 -16.79 -3.75 -7.24
N HIS A 127 -15.73 -3.04 -7.62
CA HIS A 127 -14.82 -3.41 -8.71
C HIS A 127 -13.38 -3.60 -8.22
N THR A 128 -13.21 -3.96 -6.94
CA THR A 128 -11.88 -4.12 -6.34
C THR A 128 -11.79 -5.39 -5.52
N HIS A 129 -10.73 -6.15 -5.77
CA HIS A 129 -10.28 -7.26 -4.93
C HIS A 129 -8.76 -7.28 -4.90
N PHE A 130 -8.18 -7.42 -3.71
CA PHE A 130 -6.75 -7.52 -3.51
C PHE A 130 -6.34 -8.97 -3.20
N ALA A 131 -5.38 -9.48 -3.95
CA ALA A 131 -4.75 -10.78 -3.71
C ALA A 131 -3.43 -10.65 -2.93
N ASN A 132 -2.83 -9.45 -2.94
CA ASN A 132 -1.56 -9.15 -2.26
C ASN A 132 -1.47 -7.66 -1.88
N PRO A 133 -0.51 -7.28 -1.00
CA PRO A 133 -0.39 -5.90 -0.54
C PRO A 133 0.48 -5.00 -1.42
N HIS A 134 1.11 -5.52 -2.48
CA HIS A 134 2.14 -4.81 -3.24
C HIS A 134 1.78 -4.52 -4.70
N GLY A 135 0.89 -5.32 -5.31
CA GLY A 135 0.42 -5.09 -6.67
C GLY A 135 1.05 -5.97 -7.75
N ILE A 136 1.78 -7.04 -7.39
CA ILE A 136 2.17 -8.06 -8.37
C ILE A 136 0.90 -8.66 -8.97
N SER A 137 0.88 -8.83 -10.29
CA SER A 137 -0.29 -9.27 -11.02
C SER A 137 -0.76 -10.66 -10.59
N ASP A 138 -2.05 -10.79 -10.37
CA ASP A 138 -2.77 -12.02 -10.07
C ASP A 138 -4.14 -11.92 -10.72
N GLU A 139 -4.74 -13.05 -11.12
CA GLU A 139 -6.07 -13.04 -11.75
C GLU A 139 -7.15 -12.48 -10.83
N ASP A 140 -6.99 -12.69 -9.52
CA ASP A 140 -7.89 -12.20 -8.47
C ASP A 140 -7.51 -10.81 -7.93
N HIS A 141 -6.55 -10.12 -8.57
CA HIS A 141 -6.05 -8.81 -8.15
C HIS A 141 -6.44 -7.73 -9.16
N TYR A 142 -7.50 -7.00 -8.86
CA TYR A 142 -8.06 -5.99 -9.76
C TYR A 142 -8.69 -4.83 -9.00
N THR A 143 -8.85 -3.73 -9.70
CA THR A 143 -9.54 -2.52 -9.24
C THR A 143 -10.09 -1.73 -10.43
N SER A 144 -10.78 -0.64 -10.15
CA SER A 144 -11.19 0.35 -11.15
C SER A 144 -10.65 1.73 -10.81
N CYS A 145 -10.64 2.65 -11.79
CA CYS A 145 -10.21 4.02 -11.55
C CYS A 145 -11.09 4.74 -10.52
N TYR A 146 -12.38 4.49 -10.53
CA TYR A 146 -13.31 5.03 -9.53
C TYR A 146 -13.00 4.50 -8.14
N ASP A 147 -12.85 3.18 -8.00
CA ASP A 147 -12.56 2.55 -6.71
C ASP A 147 -11.22 3.04 -6.14
N MET A 148 -10.17 3.13 -6.97
CA MET A 148 -8.87 3.65 -6.52
C MET A 148 -8.93 5.13 -6.12
N ALA A 149 -9.73 5.95 -6.80
CA ALA A 149 -9.95 7.34 -6.38
C ALA A 149 -10.62 7.41 -5.01
N GLN A 150 -11.60 6.55 -4.74
CA GLN A 150 -12.25 6.46 -3.43
C GLN A 150 -11.31 5.93 -2.34
N ILE A 151 -10.46 4.95 -2.66
CA ILE A 151 -9.44 4.44 -1.74
C ILE A 151 -8.44 5.53 -1.39
N LEU A 152 -7.94 6.28 -2.38
CA LEU A 152 -7.04 7.40 -2.14
C LEU A 152 -7.70 8.50 -1.29
N ARG A 153 -8.95 8.82 -1.59
CA ARG A 153 -9.73 9.78 -0.81
C ARG A 153 -9.85 9.37 0.66
N TRP A 154 -10.15 8.11 0.92
CA TRP A 154 -10.17 7.54 2.27
C TRP A 154 -8.78 7.58 2.91
N ALA A 155 -7.73 7.15 2.20
CA ALA A 155 -6.36 7.13 2.72
C ALA A 155 -5.88 8.53 3.14
N LEU A 156 -6.24 9.57 2.40
CA LEU A 156 -5.91 10.96 2.73
C LEU A 156 -6.52 11.43 4.08
N THR A 157 -7.55 10.75 4.58
CA THR A 157 -8.13 11.02 5.91
C THR A 157 -7.36 10.33 7.04
N GLN A 158 -6.46 9.40 6.73
CA GLN A 158 -5.70 8.67 7.74
C GLN A 158 -4.52 9.50 8.26
N PRO A 159 -4.26 9.51 9.59
CA PRO A 159 -3.20 10.32 10.17
C PRO A 159 -1.81 10.02 9.55
N GLY A 160 -1.17 11.04 8.98
CA GLY A 160 0.17 10.96 8.41
C GLY A 160 0.24 10.50 6.95
N PHE A 161 -0.85 9.98 6.36
CA PHE A 161 -0.82 9.52 4.97
C PHE A 161 -0.48 10.65 3.99
N GLU A 162 -1.08 11.84 4.15
CA GLU A 162 -0.79 12.99 3.28
C GLU A 162 0.70 13.37 3.31
N THR A 163 1.34 13.32 4.46
CA THR A 163 2.78 13.59 4.61
C THR A 163 3.63 12.59 3.82
N LEU A 164 3.28 11.30 3.82
CA LEU A 164 3.95 10.29 2.99
C LEU A 164 3.71 10.54 1.50
N PHE A 165 2.46 10.79 1.13
CA PHE A 165 2.01 10.88 -0.25
C PHE A 165 2.55 12.12 -0.97
N THR A 166 2.69 13.24 -0.24
CA THR A 166 3.11 14.52 -0.82
C THR A 166 4.62 14.81 -0.67
N ARG A 167 5.38 13.91 -0.04
CA ARG A 167 6.82 14.12 0.12
C ARG A 167 7.53 14.15 -1.24
N ASN A 168 8.25 15.23 -1.47
CA ASN A 168 9.03 15.45 -2.69
C ASN A 168 10.55 15.53 -2.44
N GLU A 169 10.98 15.31 -1.20
CA GLU A 169 12.38 15.30 -0.81
C GLU A 169 12.88 13.86 -0.60
N MET A 170 14.18 13.66 -0.82
CA MET A 170 14.83 12.39 -0.54
C MET A 170 14.60 11.97 0.93
N TYR A 171 14.34 10.69 1.14
CA TYR A 171 14.30 10.07 2.45
C TYR A 171 15.48 9.11 2.60
N THR A 172 16.22 9.22 3.69
CA THR A 172 17.32 8.31 4.01
C THR A 172 16.89 7.45 5.19
N MET A 173 16.86 6.14 4.96
CA MET A 173 16.64 5.17 6.02
C MET A 173 17.85 5.11 6.95
N GLY A 174 17.59 4.91 8.23
CA GLY A 174 18.64 4.68 9.20
C GLY A 174 19.20 3.24 9.13
N PRO A 175 20.32 2.97 9.84
CA PRO A 175 20.83 1.61 9.97
C PRO A 175 19.86 0.73 10.75
N THR A 176 19.82 -0.56 10.41
CA THR A 176 19.08 -1.57 11.15
C THR A 176 20.03 -2.49 11.93
N ASN A 177 19.51 -3.51 12.59
CA ASN A 177 20.34 -4.53 13.24
C ASN A 177 21.05 -5.47 12.25
N VAL A 178 20.73 -5.37 10.96
CA VAL A 178 21.27 -6.25 9.89
C VAL A 178 22.03 -5.45 8.83
N GLN A 179 21.51 -4.29 8.46
CA GLN A 179 22.07 -3.43 7.42
C GLN A 179 22.67 -2.16 8.02
N PRO A 180 23.86 -1.70 7.51
CA PRO A 180 24.53 -0.50 7.99
C PRO A 180 23.80 0.79 7.63
#